data_b17ca8bb275a4d1cd73d31992b6d1cc7
#
_entry.id   b17ca8bb275a4d1cd73d31992b6d1cc7
#
_cell.length_a   1.000
_cell.length_b   1.000
_cell.length_c   1.000
_cell.angle_alpha   90.00
_cell.angle_beta   90.00
_cell.angle_gamma   90.00
#
_symmetry.space_group_name_H-M   'P 1'
#
loop_
_entity.id
_entity.type
_entity.pdbx_description
1 polymer ?
#
loop_
_entity_poly.entity_id
_entity_poly.type
_entity_poly.pdbx_seq_one_letter_code
_entity_poly.pdbx_strand_id
1 'polypeptide(L)'
;MNHRLVNTVVNRCAPPGDGDILVPIRTVCVIGTTDSKADSPDELAITHDEVQQMLDAGEVLVPGFRQARALHAWAGARPLFKDDRVAEGDTRHMSRGLALVDHQPRDGVSGFLTITGGKATTFRLMAAIVVDAMCAQMGETRPCRTAQEQFPGSEDGTLYWLGSRLA
;
A
#
# COMPACT_ATOMS: atom_id res chain seq x y z
N MET A 1 -0.54 -19.46 0.57
CA MET A 1 -0.97 -20.89 0.73
C MET A 1 -0.71 -21.63 -0.56
N ASN A 2 -0.52 -22.94 -0.50
CA ASN A 2 -0.16 -23.79 -1.65
C ASN A 2 -1.32 -24.12 -2.61
N HIS A 3 -2.52 -23.64 -2.35
CA HIS A 3 -3.70 -23.81 -3.20
C HIS A 3 -4.39 -22.50 -3.45
N ARG A 4 -5.07 -22.40 -4.59
CA ARG A 4 -5.92 -21.28 -4.95
C ARG A 4 -7.29 -21.43 -4.27
N LEU A 5 -7.37 -21.26 -3.00
CA LEU A 5 -8.55 -21.52 -2.17
C LEU A 5 -9.79 -20.70 -2.53
N VAL A 6 -9.62 -19.60 -3.29
CA VAL A 6 -10.69 -18.70 -3.75
C VAL A 6 -10.50 -18.32 -5.22
N ASN A 7 -11.58 -18.01 -5.93
CA ASN A 7 -11.54 -17.61 -7.34
C ASN A 7 -11.60 -16.09 -7.56
N THR A 8 -11.95 -15.35 -6.52
CA THR A 8 -11.98 -13.90 -6.51
C THR A 8 -11.38 -13.40 -5.20
N VAL A 9 -11.16 -12.09 -5.11
CA VAL A 9 -10.78 -11.46 -3.85
C VAL A 9 -11.94 -11.61 -2.85
N VAL A 10 -11.64 -12.12 -1.67
CA VAL A 10 -12.59 -12.26 -0.56
C VAL A 10 -12.18 -11.33 0.56
N ASN A 11 -13.12 -10.60 1.10
CA ASN A 11 -12.93 -9.61 2.15
C ASN A 11 -14.01 -9.80 3.21
N ARG A 12 -13.69 -9.52 4.45
CA ARG A 12 -14.59 -9.62 5.61
C ARG A 12 -15.76 -8.63 5.59
N CYS A 13 -15.71 -7.59 4.73
CA CYS A 13 -16.66 -6.46 4.71
C CYS A 13 -16.79 -5.76 6.08
N ALA A 14 -15.71 -5.73 6.84
CA ALA A 14 -15.59 -5.03 8.11
C ALA A 14 -14.60 -3.86 7.98
N PRO A 15 -14.54 -2.92 8.94
CA PRO A 15 -13.47 -1.95 8.99
C PRO A 15 -12.10 -2.62 8.87
N PRO A 16 -11.09 -1.98 8.24
CA PRO A 16 -9.78 -2.57 8.04
C PRO A 16 -9.19 -3.11 9.34
N GLY A 17 -8.68 -4.33 9.29
CA GLY A 17 -8.12 -5.05 10.42
C GLY A 17 -7.19 -6.15 9.95
N ASP A 18 -6.85 -7.05 10.87
CA ASP A 18 -5.95 -8.16 10.59
C ASP A 18 -6.67 -9.27 9.81
N GLY A 19 -5.98 -9.87 8.84
CA GLY A 19 -6.49 -11.01 8.08
C GLY A 19 -7.77 -10.76 7.30
N ASP A 20 -7.98 -9.56 6.85
CA ASP A 20 -9.26 -9.13 6.29
C ASP A 20 -9.41 -9.33 4.78
N ILE A 21 -8.37 -9.80 4.08
CA ILE A 21 -8.40 -10.00 2.64
C ILE A 21 -7.69 -11.29 2.19
N LEU A 22 -8.35 -12.05 1.33
CA LEU A 22 -7.79 -13.18 0.59
C LEU A 22 -7.68 -12.82 -0.89
N VAL A 23 -6.51 -13.00 -1.46
CA VAL A 23 -6.25 -12.67 -2.88
C VAL A 23 -5.75 -13.92 -3.61
N PRO A 24 -6.48 -14.40 -4.62
CA PRO A 24 -5.98 -15.48 -5.47
C PRO A 24 -4.92 -14.95 -6.42
N ILE A 25 -3.78 -15.65 -6.49
CA ILE A 25 -2.69 -15.34 -7.41
C ILE A 25 -2.33 -16.63 -8.13
N ARG A 26 -2.76 -16.79 -9.39
CA ARG A 26 -2.55 -18.03 -10.18
C ARG A 26 -3.04 -19.27 -9.43
N THR A 27 -2.11 -20.12 -9.01
CA THR A 27 -2.37 -21.41 -8.33
C THR A 27 -2.31 -21.31 -6.82
N VAL A 28 -2.01 -20.15 -6.27
CA VAL A 28 -1.84 -19.91 -4.83
C VAL A 28 -2.85 -18.91 -4.31
N CYS A 29 -2.94 -18.79 -3.00
CA CYS A 29 -3.73 -17.77 -2.32
C CYS A 29 -2.88 -17.04 -1.30
N VAL A 30 -3.00 -15.71 -1.25
CA VAL A 30 -2.36 -14.83 -0.27
C VAL A 30 -3.41 -14.33 0.70
N ILE A 31 -3.09 -14.33 1.98
CA ILE A 31 -3.89 -13.67 3.03
C ILE A 31 -3.07 -12.55 3.65
N GLY A 32 -3.70 -11.46 4.00
CA GLY A 32 -3.09 -10.32 4.69
C GLY A 32 -4.12 -9.32 5.18
N THR A 33 -3.72 -8.52 6.11
CA THR A 33 -2.42 -8.35 6.73
C THR A 33 -2.54 -8.31 8.24
N THR A 34 -1.44 -8.53 8.97
CA THR A 34 -1.30 -8.00 10.34
C THR A 34 -0.85 -6.55 10.29
N ASP A 35 -0.97 -5.84 11.40
CA ASP A 35 -0.48 -4.46 11.55
C ASP A 35 0.17 -4.35 12.94
N SER A 36 1.50 -4.45 12.95
CA SER A 36 2.31 -4.43 14.16
C SER A 36 3.29 -3.27 14.11
N LYS A 37 3.56 -2.66 15.25
CA LYS A 37 4.62 -1.65 15.38
C LYS A 37 5.97 -2.33 15.28
N ALA A 38 6.85 -1.80 14.42
CA ALA A 38 8.25 -2.19 14.35
C ALA A 38 9.14 -1.06 14.88
N ASP A 39 10.23 -1.39 15.53
CA ASP A 39 11.20 -0.41 16.03
C ASP A 39 12.13 0.08 14.91
N SER A 40 12.34 -0.76 13.89
CA SER A 40 13.15 -0.42 12.72
C SER A 40 12.46 -0.91 11.44
N PRO A 41 12.49 -0.12 10.35
CA PRO A 41 11.98 -0.58 9.06
C PRO A 41 12.87 -1.64 8.40
N ASP A 42 14.11 -1.79 8.85
CA ASP A 42 15.08 -2.72 8.30
C ASP A 42 15.09 -4.08 9.01
N GLU A 43 14.49 -4.15 10.20
CA GLU A 43 14.42 -5.36 11.02
C GLU A 43 12.97 -5.78 11.25
N LEU A 44 12.38 -6.41 10.25
CA LEU A 44 10.99 -6.86 10.27
C LEU A 44 10.92 -8.37 10.51
N ALA A 45 10.86 -8.76 11.76
CA ALA A 45 10.64 -10.15 12.13
C ALA A 45 9.16 -10.53 11.97
N ILE A 46 8.93 -11.73 11.46
CA ILE A 46 7.59 -12.34 11.41
C ILE A 46 7.51 -13.33 12.56
N THR A 47 6.56 -13.12 13.44
CA THR A 47 6.37 -13.99 14.61
C THR A 47 5.50 -15.21 14.26
N HIS A 48 5.65 -16.29 15.04
CA HIS A 48 4.79 -17.44 14.92
C HIS A 48 3.32 -17.07 15.17
N ASP A 49 3.07 -16.21 16.13
CA ASP A 49 1.72 -15.79 16.52
C ASP A 49 1.03 -15.01 15.40
N GLU A 50 1.74 -14.14 14.69
CA GLU A 50 1.19 -13.45 13.50
C GLU A 50 0.81 -14.43 12.40
N VAL A 51 1.62 -15.46 12.19
CA VAL A 51 1.28 -16.53 11.22
C VAL A 51 0.02 -17.28 11.66
N GLN A 52 -0.08 -17.64 12.95
CA GLN A 52 -1.27 -18.31 13.47
C GLN A 52 -2.53 -17.42 13.36
N GLN A 53 -2.41 -16.15 13.69
CA GLN A 53 -3.48 -15.17 13.54
C GLN A 53 -3.99 -15.10 12.08
N MET A 54 -3.08 -15.10 11.10
CA MET A 54 -3.46 -15.11 9.69
C MET A 54 -4.15 -16.41 9.27
N LEU A 55 -3.69 -17.54 9.80
CA LEU A 55 -4.34 -18.83 9.52
C LEU A 55 -5.74 -18.90 10.12
N ASP A 56 -5.94 -18.37 11.33
CA ASP A 56 -7.25 -18.30 11.98
C ASP A 56 -8.21 -17.38 11.22
N ALA A 57 -7.72 -16.20 10.82
CA ALA A 57 -8.49 -15.27 10.00
C ALA A 57 -8.90 -15.89 8.65
N GLY A 58 -7.99 -16.64 8.03
CA GLY A 58 -8.25 -17.35 6.79
C GLY A 58 -9.30 -18.45 6.94
N GLU A 59 -9.28 -19.19 8.05
CA GLU A 59 -10.27 -20.24 8.34
C GLU A 59 -11.68 -19.67 8.52
N VAL A 60 -11.80 -18.45 9.08
CA VAL A 60 -13.10 -17.75 9.18
C VAL A 60 -13.64 -17.38 7.80
N LEU A 61 -12.75 -16.96 6.87
CA LEU A 61 -13.14 -16.56 5.52
C LEU A 61 -13.43 -17.74 4.61
N VAL A 62 -12.64 -18.79 4.74
CA VAL A 62 -12.73 -20.00 3.90
C VAL A 62 -12.51 -21.24 4.79
N PRO A 63 -13.57 -21.97 5.11
CA PRO A 63 -13.45 -23.20 5.88
C PRO A 63 -12.48 -24.19 5.24
N GLY A 64 -11.57 -24.73 6.03
CA GLY A 64 -10.48 -25.61 5.56
C GLY A 64 -9.21 -24.88 5.14
N PHE A 65 -9.14 -23.56 5.30
CA PHE A 65 -7.95 -22.77 4.98
C PHE A 65 -6.69 -23.26 5.71
N ARG A 66 -6.81 -23.65 6.98
CA ARG A 66 -5.72 -24.17 7.79
C ARG A 66 -5.17 -25.53 7.34
N GLN A 67 -5.92 -26.27 6.53
CA GLN A 67 -5.46 -27.56 5.96
C GLN A 67 -4.47 -27.35 4.82
N ALA A 68 -4.48 -26.16 4.20
CA ALA A 68 -3.53 -25.81 3.17
C ALA A 68 -2.17 -25.45 3.80
N ARG A 69 -1.08 -25.83 3.12
CA ARG A 69 0.28 -25.54 3.59
C ARG A 69 0.66 -24.09 3.30
N ALA A 70 1.12 -23.36 4.31
CA ALA A 70 1.78 -22.08 4.13
C ALA A 70 3.10 -22.27 3.37
N LEU A 71 3.32 -21.51 2.29
CA LEU A 71 4.51 -21.58 1.48
C LEU A 71 5.53 -20.52 1.89
N HIS A 72 5.04 -19.31 2.17
CA HIS A 72 5.86 -18.16 2.43
C HIS A 72 5.09 -17.14 3.25
N ALA A 73 5.80 -16.42 4.11
CA ALA A 73 5.33 -15.22 4.80
C ALA A 73 6.34 -14.10 4.59
N TRP A 74 5.87 -12.86 4.49
CA TRP A 74 6.73 -11.69 4.36
C TRP A 74 6.11 -10.52 5.10
N ALA A 75 6.95 -9.60 5.52
CA ALA A 75 6.58 -8.33 6.14
C ALA A 75 7.16 -7.15 5.36
N GLY A 76 6.57 -5.98 5.53
CA GLY A 76 7.05 -4.74 4.94
C GLY A 76 6.66 -3.56 5.81
N ALA A 77 7.55 -2.59 5.96
CA ALA A 77 7.26 -1.34 6.66
C ALA A 77 6.40 -0.42 5.79
N ARG A 78 5.42 0.23 6.43
CA ARG A 78 4.60 1.27 5.79
C ARG A 78 5.15 2.64 6.14
N PRO A 79 5.38 3.53 5.17
CA PRO A 79 5.72 4.92 5.45
C PRO A 79 4.46 5.68 5.90
N LEU A 80 4.10 5.58 7.18
CA LEU A 80 3.00 6.32 7.74
C LEU A 80 3.48 7.72 8.13
N PHE A 81 2.72 8.75 7.75
CA PHE A 81 2.96 10.11 8.17
C PHE A 81 2.20 10.40 9.45
N LYS A 82 2.92 10.81 10.50
CA LYS A 82 2.34 11.35 11.72
C LYS A 82 2.32 12.88 11.60
N ASP A 83 1.14 13.47 11.61
CA ASP A 83 1.01 14.90 11.82
C ASP A 83 1.10 15.15 13.34
N ASP A 84 2.06 15.96 13.78
CA ASP A 84 2.28 16.28 15.19
C ASP A 84 1.07 16.96 15.85
N ARG A 85 0.10 17.38 15.05
CA ARG A 85 -1.17 17.94 15.52
C ARG A 85 -2.22 16.89 15.89
N VAL A 86 -1.96 15.60 15.60
CA VAL A 86 -2.84 14.49 15.93
C VAL A 86 -2.32 13.77 17.17
N ALA A 87 -3.16 13.59 18.19
CA ALA A 87 -2.82 12.97 19.47
C ALA A 87 -2.23 11.55 19.30
N GLU A 88 -1.28 11.22 20.17
CA GLU A 88 -0.67 9.88 20.23
C GLU A 88 -1.72 8.82 20.60
N GLY A 89 -1.74 7.70 19.88
CA GLY A 89 -2.45 6.53 20.38
C GLY A 89 -2.94 5.51 19.38
N ASP A 90 -3.13 5.83 18.10
CA ASP A 90 -3.71 4.85 17.19
C ASP A 90 -3.04 4.83 15.82
N THR A 91 -2.10 3.90 15.65
CA THR A 91 -1.40 3.67 14.38
C THR A 91 -2.36 3.20 13.27
N ARG A 92 -3.50 2.61 13.62
CA ARG A 92 -4.53 2.18 12.65
C ARG A 92 -5.30 3.36 12.07
N HIS A 93 -5.44 4.45 12.84
CA HIS A 93 -6.05 5.71 12.42
C HIS A 93 -5.05 6.76 11.94
N MET A 94 -3.74 6.48 11.99
CA MET A 94 -2.76 7.33 11.31
C MET A 94 -3.12 7.40 9.84
N SER A 95 -3.22 8.61 9.34
CA SER A 95 -3.72 8.88 7.99
C SER A 95 -2.94 8.08 6.95
N ARG A 96 -3.59 7.10 6.32
CA ARG A 96 -3.13 6.47 5.08
C ARG A 96 -3.36 7.40 3.89
N GLY A 97 -3.82 8.61 4.14
CA GLY A 97 -3.91 9.69 3.17
C GLY A 97 -2.52 10.14 2.73
N LEU A 98 -2.44 10.71 1.55
CA LEU A 98 -1.26 11.43 1.14
C LEU A 98 -1.18 12.77 1.89
N ALA A 99 0.04 13.22 2.17
CA ALA A 99 0.30 14.54 2.73
C ALA A 99 1.38 15.24 1.88
N LEU A 100 1.12 16.48 1.50
CA LEU A 100 2.10 17.37 0.90
C LEU A 100 2.50 18.40 1.95
N VAL A 101 3.79 18.49 2.23
CA VAL A 101 4.38 19.44 3.16
C VAL A 101 5.17 20.46 2.36
N ASP A 102 4.77 21.73 2.41
CA ASP A 102 5.57 22.85 1.96
C ASP A 102 6.41 23.36 3.15
N HIS A 103 7.73 23.30 3.00
CA HIS A 103 8.66 23.67 4.05
C HIS A 103 8.87 25.18 4.18
N GLN A 104 8.41 25.98 3.21
CA GLN A 104 8.52 27.43 3.31
C GLN A 104 7.71 27.99 4.50
N PRO A 105 6.38 27.75 4.62
CA PRO A 105 5.60 28.25 5.75
C PRO A 105 5.86 27.46 7.04
N ARG A 106 6.31 26.21 6.93
CA ARG A 106 6.52 25.34 8.08
C ARG A 106 7.87 25.56 8.75
N ASP A 107 8.94 25.59 7.95
CA ASP A 107 10.33 25.51 8.42
C ASP A 107 11.19 26.71 7.92
N GLY A 108 10.62 27.62 7.14
CA GLY A 108 11.33 28.76 6.54
C GLY A 108 12.25 28.38 5.36
N VAL A 109 12.10 27.17 4.81
CA VAL A 109 12.94 26.64 3.73
C VAL A 109 12.20 26.72 2.40
N SER A 110 12.60 27.66 1.52
CA SER A 110 12.00 27.85 0.21
C SER A 110 12.38 26.75 -0.77
N GLY A 111 11.46 26.42 -1.69
CA GLY A 111 11.71 25.51 -2.80
C GLY A 111 11.88 24.04 -2.37
N PHE A 112 11.42 23.69 -1.18
CA PHE A 112 11.47 22.33 -0.66
C PHE A 112 10.07 21.82 -0.34
N LEU A 113 9.68 20.74 -1.01
CA LEU A 113 8.40 20.06 -0.83
C LEU A 113 8.64 18.60 -0.46
N THR A 114 7.87 18.09 0.50
CA THR A 114 7.86 16.66 0.84
C THR A 114 6.47 16.08 0.60
N ILE A 115 6.39 15.00 -0.19
CA ILE A 115 5.17 14.22 -0.30
C ILE A 115 5.36 12.87 0.39
N THR A 116 4.41 12.48 1.21
CA THR A 116 4.48 11.25 2.01
C THR A 116 3.11 10.60 2.17
N GLY A 117 3.08 9.38 2.73
CA GLY A 117 1.86 8.61 2.90
C GLY A 117 1.36 8.02 1.57
N GLY A 118 0.04 7.94 1.43
CA GLY A 118 -0.59 7.37 0.25
C GLY A 118 -0.43 5.85 0.14
N LYS A 119 -0.63 5.35 -1.07
CA LYS A 119 -0.53 3.92 -1.42
C LYS A 119 0.20 3.78 -2.75
N ALA A 120 0.75 2.60 -3.04
CA ALA A 120 1.34 2.31 -4.36
C ALA A 120 0.36 2.59 -5.51
N THR A 121 -0.93 2.36 -5.29
CA THR A 121 -2.00 2.64 -6.28
C THR A 121 -2.31 4.12 -6.46
N THR A 122 -1.85 5.01 -5.58
CA THR A 122 -2.08 6.47 -5.67
C THR A 122 -0.87 7.25 -6.17
N PHE A 123 0.19 6.56 -6.60
CA PHE A 123 1.47 7.17 -7.00
C PHE A 123 1.31 8.28 -8.06
N ARG A 124 0.47 8.06 -9.07
CA ARG A 124 0.21 9.05 -10.12
C ARG A 124 -0.45 10.33 -9.57
N LEU A 125 -1.45 10.17 -8.69
CA LEU A 125 -2.10 11.30 -8.04
C LEU A 125 -1.11 12.07 -7.15
N MET A 126 -0.27 11.36 -6.41
CA MET A 126 0.76 11.96 -5.57
C MET A 126 1.76 12.76 -6.42
N ALA A 127 2.20 12.18 -7.53
CA ALA A 127 3.08 12.89 -8.48
C ALA A 127 2.41 14.15 -9.05
N ALA A 128 1.13 14.08 -9.45
CA ALA A 128 0.40 15.24 -9.95
C ALA A 128 0.34 16.36 -8.90
N ILE A 129 -0.04 16.04 -7.66
CA ILE A 129 -0.17 17.01 -6.58
C ILE A 129 1.16 17.74 -6.28
N VAL A 130 2.27 17.00 -6.19
CA VAL A 130 3.57 17.63 -5.87
C VAL A 130 4.09 18.45 -7.04
N VAL A 131 3.89 17.99 -8.29
CA VAL A 131 4.31 18.75 -9.48
C VAL A 131 3.46 20.00 -9.67
N ASP A 132 2.14 19.94 -9.44
CA ASP A 132 1.28 21.13 -9.48
C ASP A 132 1.71 22.20 -8.46
N ALA A 133 2.03 21.77 -7.22
CA ALA A 133 2.56 22.67 -6.19
C ALA A 133 3.92 23.27 -6.58
N MET A 134 4.82 22.45 -7.15
CA MET A 134 6.11 22.93 -7.65
C MET A 134 5.94 23.95 -8.78
N CYS A 135 5.08 23.69 -9.75
CA CYS A 135 4.77 24.60 -10.84
C CYS A 135 4.23 25.93 -10.29
N ALA A 136 3.31 25.88 -9.32
CA ALA A 136 2.78 27.09 -8.68
C ALA A 136 3.87 27.93 -8.00
N GLN A 137 4.82 27.29 -7.30
CA GLN A 137 5.97 28.02 -6.71
C GLN A 137 6.89 28.67 -7.77
N MET A 138 6.96 28.06 -8.96
CA MET A 138 7.72 28.61 -10.10
C MET A 138 6.95 29.66 -10.92
N GLY A 139 5.69 29.95 -10.58
CA GLY A 139 4.82 30.83 -11.34
C GLY A 139 4.33 30.22 -12.66
N GLU A 140 4.40 28.92 -12.81
CA GLU A 140 3.97 28.19 -13.99
C GLU A 140 2.58 27.57 -13.79
N THR A 141 1.77 27.54 -14.85
CA THR A 141 0.47 26.86 -14.86
C THR A 141 0.43 25.89 -16.02
N ARG A 142 0.51 24.60 -15.73
CA ARG A 142 0.45 23.53 -16.73
C ARG A 142 -0.52 22.45 -16.26
N PRO A 143 -1.56 22.12 -17.06
CA PRO A 143 -2.49 21.06 -16.67
C PRO A 143 -1.80 19.71 -16.67
N CYS A 144 -2.04 18.91 -15.62
CA CYS A 144 -1.57 17.54 -15.56
C CYS A 144 -2.31 16.67 -16.59
N ARG A 145 -1.58 15.95 -17.44
CA ARG A 145 -2.12 15.09 -18.49
C ARG A 145 -1.93 13.60 -18.21
N THR A 146 -1.27 13.25 -17.10
CA THR A 146 -0.90 11.86 -16.78
C THR A 146 -2.10 10.92 -16.53
N ALA A 147 -3.32 11.46 -16.38
CA ALA A 147 -4.53 10.66 -16.32
C ALA A 147 -5.04 10.19 -17.68
N GLN A 148 -4.65 10.89 -18.76
CA GLN A 148 -5.09 10.65 -20.13
C GLN A 148 -3.99 10.06 -21.00
N GLU A 149 -2.74 10.31 -20.67
CA GLU A 149 -1.58 9.85 -21.44
C GLU A 149 -1.07 8.51 -20.89
N GLN A 150 -0.66 7.65 -21.80
CA GLN A 150 -0.01 6.39 -21.45
C GLN A 150 1.41 6.64 -20.92
N PHE A 151 1.92 5.72 -20.12
CA PHE A 151 3.33 5.77 -19.72
C PHE A 151 4.23 5.61 -20.96
N PRO A 152 5.34 6.37 -21.02
CA PRO A 152 6.33 6.17 -22.07
C PRO A 152 6.77 4.71 -22.15
N GLY A 153 6.76 4.15 -23.36
CA GLY A 153 7.08 2.74 -23.62
C GLY A 153 5.93 1.76 -23.40
N SER A 154 4.71 2.24 -23.12
CA SER A 154 3.52 1.38 -23.02
C SER A 154 2.55 1.51 -24.21
N GLU A 155 2.91 2.29 -25.19
CA GLU A 155 2.05 2.68 -26.33
C GLU A 155 1.65 1.48 -27.19
N ASP A 156 2.53 0.47 -27.29
CA ASP A 156 2.32 -0.76 -28.06
C ASP A 156 1.71 -1.91 -27.23
N GLY A 157 1.38 -1.67 -25.95
CA GLY A 157 0.88 -2.69 -25.04
C GLY A 157 1.91 -3.70 -24.53
N THR A 158 3.20 -3.54 -24.86
CA THR A 158 4.28 -4.47 -24.49
C THR A 158 4.36 -4.65 -22.98
N LEU A 159 4.23 -3.57 -22.20
CA LEU A 159 4.27 -3.64 -20.74
C LEU A 159 3.10 -4.43 -20.17
N TYR A 160 1.90 -4.27 -20.72
CA TYR A 160 0.74 -5.07 -20.32
C TYR A 160 0.97 -6.56 -20.59
N TRP A 161 1.51 -6.89 -21.75
CA TRP A 161 1.81 -8.26 -22.15
C TRP A 161 2.91 -8.90 -21.29
N LEU A 162 3.99 -8.15 -20.98
CA LEU A 162 5.02 -8.60 -20.03
C LEU A 162 4.44 -8.86 -18.65
N GLY A 163 3.62 -7.96 -18.13
CA GLY A 163 2.91 -8.14 -16.85
C GLY A 163 2.05 -9.39 -16.84
N SER A 164 1.30 -9.66 -17.91
CA SER A 164 0.45 -10.84 -18.02
C SER A 164 1.23 -12.16 -18.13
N ARG A 165 2.48 -12.14 -18.60
CA ARG A 165 3.38 -13.32 -18.64
C ARG A 165 4.10 -13.57 -17.34
N LEU A 166 4.42 -12.50 -16.60
CA LEU A 166 5.12 -12.60 -15.32
C LEU A 166 4.15 -12.83 -14.14
N ALA A 167 2.87 -12.48 -14.34
CA ALA A 167 1.80 -12.79 -13.41
C ALA A 167 1.25 -14.18 -13.61
#